data_81a9ce339f9598006f8ec6889e454bc5
#
_entry.id   81a9ce339f9598006f8ec6889e454bc5
#
_cell.length_a   1.000
_cell.length_b   1.000
_cell.length_c   1.000
_cell.angle_alpha   90.00
_cell.angle_beta   90.00
_cell.angle_gamma   90.00
#
_symmetry.space_group_name_H-M   'P 1'
#
loop_
_entity.id
_entity.type
_entity.pdbx_description
1 polymer ?
#
loop_
_entity_poly.entity_id
_entity_poly.type
_entity_poly.pdbx_seq_one_letter_code
_entity_poly.pdbx_strand_id
1 'polypeptide(L)'
;MSKEEKISIPIIFENENFLVLNKPAGISVHPDGFNQTPTITDWLIKNYPELAEVGEEMILANGKKILRPGIVHRLDKDTSGVLLIAKNQKTFLELKNKFKNHEIAKTYQAI
;
A
#
# COMPACT_ATOMS: atom_id res chain seq x y z
N MET A 1 6.06 15.65 17.90
CA MET A 1 4.83 15.21 17.24
C MET A 1 5.06 13.92 16.53
N SER A 2 4.31 12.92 16.89
CA SER A 2 4.47 11.60 16.29
C SER A 2 3.84 11.56 14.91
N LYS A 3 4.52 10.93 13.94
CA LYS A 3 3.99 10.82 12.59
C LYS A 3 2.79 9.87 12.51
N GLU A 4 2.64 8.99 13.50
CA GLU A 4 1.56 8.01 13.45
C GLU A 4 0.20 8.57 13.75
N GLU A 5 0.10 9.73 14.34
CA GLU A 5 -1.18 10.16 14.86
C GLU A 5 -2.09 10.79 13.85
N LYS A 6 -1.62 11.04 12.65
CA LYS A 6 -2.34 11.93 11.75
C LYS A 6 -2.99 11.30 10.55
N ILE A 7 -2.72 10.04 10.28
CA ILE A 7 -3.28 9.43 9.08
C ILE A 7 -4.60 8.75 9.38
N SER A 8 -5.61 9.10 8.61
CA SER A 8 -6.90 8.43 8.62
C SER A 8 -7.20 8.03 7.18
N ILE A 9 -7.24 6.73 6.92
CA ILE A 9 -7.42 6.21 5.56
C ILE A 9 -8.78 5.53 5.48
N PRO A 10 -9.69 6.03 4.63
CA PRO A 10 -10.99 5.39 4.47
C PRO A 10 -10.85 3.98 3.90
N ILE A 11 -11.57 3.04 4.49
CA ILE A 11 -11.61 1.66 4.03
C ILE A 11 -12.87 1.51 3.20
N ILE A 12 -12.73 1.13 1.92
CA ILE A 12 -13.86 0.94 1.02
C ILE A 12 -14.44 -0.45 1.21
N PHE A 13 -13.57 -1.44 1.37
CA PHE A 13 -13.99 -2.84 1.48
C PHE A 13 -12.90 -3.64 2.14
N GLU A 14 -13.29 -4.69 2.85
CA GLU A 14 -12.32 -5.56 3.51
C GLU A 14 -12.92 -6.95 3.64
N ASN A 15 -12.09 -7.96 3.37
CA ASN A 15 -12.43 -9.34 3.69
C ASN A 15 -11.16 -10.02 4.21
N GLU A 16 -11.17 -11.33 4.31
CA GLU A 16 -10.03 -12.05 4.88
C GLU A 16 -8.82 -12.11 3.96
N ASN A 17 -9.00 -11.81 2.67
CA ASN A 17 -7.93 -11.92 1.68
C ASN A 17 -7.36 -10.58 1.25
N PHE A 18 -8.16 -9.53 1.25
CA PHE A 18 -7.66 -8.24 0.81
C PHE A 18 -8.42 -7.08 1.46
N LEU A 19 -7.83 -5.91 1.30
CA LEU A 19 -8.31 -4.67 1.87
C LEU A 19 -8.30 -3.64 0.73
N VAL A 20 -9.38 -2.88 0.60
CA VAL A 20 -9.47 -1.84 -0.42
C VAL A 20 -9.54 -0.50 0.28
N LEU A 21 -8.58 0.36 -0.01
CA LEU A 21 -8.48 1.68 0.62
C LEU A 21 -8.78 2.76 -0.40
N ASN A 22 -9.27 3.89 0.10
CA ASN A 22 -9.36 5.10 -0.69
C ASN A 22 -8.23 6.01 -0.25
N LYS A 23 -7.14 6.01 -1.00
CA LYS A 23 -5.97 6.79 -0.64
C LYS A 23 -6.23 8.28 -0.87
N PRO A 24 -6.07 9.12 0.16
CA PRO A 24 -6.17 10.57 -0.03
C PRO A 24 -4.95 11.10 -0.80
N ALA A 25 -5.15 12.21 -1.50
CA ALA A 25 -4.03 12.92 -2.10
C ALA A 25 -3.14 13.48 -0.98
N GLY A 26 -1.85 13.60 -1.25
CA GLY A 26 -0.91 14.17 -0.30
C GLY A 26 -0.22 13.17 0.61
N ILE A 27 -0.58 11.89 0.51
CA ILE A 27 0.03 10.83 1.32
C ILE A 27 0.73 9.84 0.40
N SER A 28 2.00 9.58 0.67
CA SER A 28 2.77 8.60 -0.09
C SER A 28 2.37 7.19 0.31
N VAL A 29 2.47 6.25 -0.63
CA VAL A 29 2.17 4.85 -0.33
C VAL A 29 3.24 4.28 0.60
N HIS A 30 4.52 4.48 0.30
CA HIS A 30 5.61 3.98 1.13
C HIS A 30 6.68 5.06 1.29
N PRO A 31 7.58 4.90 2.29
CA PRO A 31 8.61 5.90 2.54
C PRO A 31 9.55 6.05 1.35
N ASP A 32 10.11 7.24 1.19
CA ASP A 32 11.09 7.49 0.13
C ASP A 32 12.53 7.45 0.65
N GLY A 33 12.71 7.28 1.96
CA GLY A 33 14.03 7.24 2.57
C GLY A 33 14.55 8.59 3.01
N PHE A 34 13.84 9.66 2.69
CA PHE A 34 14.30 11.02 3.00
C PHE A 34 13.34 11.80 3.89
N ASN A 35 12.06 11.69 3.63
CA ASN A 35 11.05 12.39 4.41
C ASN A 35 10.54 11.54 5.55
N GLN A 36 10.06 12.18 6.60
CA GLN A 36 9.54 11.48 7.76
C GLN A 36 8.05 11.64 7.93
N THR A 37 7.38 12.03 6.85
CA THR A 37 5.93 12.14 6.88
C THR A 37 5.31 10.75 6.87
N PRO A 38 4.14 10.60 7.51
CA PRO A 38 3.45 9.31 7.53
C PRO A 38 3.08 8.83 6.13
N THR A 39 3.09 7.51 5.96
CA THR A 39 2.76 6.89 4.68
C THR A 39 1.68 5.84 4.87
N ILE A 40 1.16 5.33 3.77
CA ILE A 40 0.17 4.24 3.83
C ILE A 40 0.78 3.02 4.53
N THR A 41 2.06 2.72 4.29
CA THR A 41 2.70 1.57 4.95
C THR A 41 2.75 1.76 6.46
N ASP A 42 2.98 2.99 6.93
CA ASP A 42 2.94 3.26 8.37
C ASP A 42 1.56 2.96 8.94
N TRP A 43 0.53 3.40 8.25
CA TRP A 43 -0.85 3.17 8.68
C TRP A 43 -1.18 1.68 8.68
N LEU A 44 -0.73 0.95 7.63
CA LEU A 44 -0.99 -0.48 7.53
C LEU A 44 -0.34 -1.25 8.67
N ILE A 45 0.93 -0.99 8.96
CA ILE A 45 1.63 -1.69 10.03
C ILE A 45 0.99 -1.38 11.38
N LYS A 46 0.55 -0.16 11.58
CA LYS A 46 -0.07 0.21 12.85
C LYS A 46 -1.42 -0.47 13.04
N ASN A 47 -2.24 -0.52 12.01
CA ASN A 47 -3.59 -1.04 12.12
C ASN A 47 -3.71 -2.53 11.77
N TYR A 48 -2.76 -3.05 11.01
CA TYR A 48 -2.73 -4.45 10.57
C TYR A 48 -1.31 -4.98 10.68
N PRO A 49 -0.79 -5.12 11.93
CA PRO A 49 0.62 -5.50 12.09
C PRO A 49 0.99 -6.84 11.46
N GLU A 50 0.03 -7.73 11.29
CA GLU A 50 0.29 -9.01 10.64
C GLU A 50 0.68 -8.86 9.17
N LEU A 51 0.40 -7.73 8.56
CA LEU A 51 0.76 -7.49 7.16
C LEU A 51 2.25 -7.28 6.95
N ALA A 52 3.01 -7.09 8.02
CA ALA A 52 4.45 -6.93 7.91
C ALA A 52 5.11 -8.14 7.22
N GLU A 53 4.46 -9.30 7.28
CA GLU A 53 4.99 -10.52 6.67
C GLU A 53 4.37 -10.83 5.32
N VAL A 54 3.52 -9.96 4.81
CA VAL A 54 2.85 -10.16 3.52
C VAL A 54 3.48 -9.25 2.49
N GLY A 55 3.84 -9.83 1.35
CA GLY A 55 4.41 -9.05 0.26
C GLY A 55 5.90 -9.22 0.16
N GLU A 56 6.59 -8.18 -0.26
CA GLU A 56 8.02 -8.24 -0.48
C GLU A 56 8.69 -6.95 -0.05
N GLU A 57 10.00 -7.02 0.12
CA GLU A 57 10.79 -5.85 0.47
C GLU A 57 11.11 -5.04 -0.78
N MET A 58 11.43 -3.77 -0.56
CA MET A 58 11.83 -2.88 -1.62
C MET A 58 13.09 -2.15 -1.16
N ILE A 59 14.00 -1.90 -2.11
CA ILE A 59 15.21 -1.14 -1.84
C ILE A 59 15.02 0.26 -2.39
N LEU A 60 15.16 1.25 -1.51
CA LEU A 60 15.01 2.64 -1.89
C LEU A 60 16.28 3.16 -2.59
N ALA A 61 16.15 4.33 -3.20
CA ALA A 61 17.26 4.96 -3.91
C ALA A 61 18.50 5.15 -3.03
N ASN A 62 18.31 5.34 -1.72
CA ASN A 62 19.42 5.51 -0.79
C ASN A 62 19.96 4.18 -0.26
N GLY A 63 19.52 3.05 -0.81
CA GLY A 63 20.00 1.74 -0.39
C GLY A 63 19.28 1.14 0.80
N LYS A 64 18.36 1.86 1.39
CA LYS A 64 17.63 1.39 2.56
C LYS A 64 16.54 0.42 2.14
N LYS A 65 16.41 -0.69 2.89
CA LYS A 65 15.33 -1.65 2.66
C LYS A 65 14.10 -1.25 3.44
N ILE A 66 12.94 -1.39 2.82
CA ILE A 66 11.67 -1.17 3.49
C ILE A 66 10.73 -2.32 3.20
N LEU A 67 9.77 -2.51 4.09
CA LEU A 67 8.70 -3.47 3.87
C LEU A 67 7.59 -2.80 3.08
N ARG A 68 6.94 -3.60 2.23
CA ARG A 68 5.77 -3.14 1.48
C ARG A 68 4.60 -4.06 1.84
N PRO A 69 3.99 -3.87 3.02
CA PRO A 69 3.00 -4.81 3.58
C PRO A 69 1.78 -4.96 2.67
N GLY A 70 1.74 -6.06 1.93
CA GLY A 70 0.61 -6.39 1.06
C GLY A 70 0.41 -5.48 -0.14
N ILE A 71 1.33 -4.59 -0.42
CA ILE A 71 1.19 -3.59 -1.48
C ILE A 71 1.58 -4.19 -2.82
N VAL A 72 0.61 -4.29 -3.72
CA VAL A 72 0.82 -4.88 -5.06
C VAL A 72 0.92 -3.81 -6.15
N HIS A 73 0.54 -2.60 -5.84
CA HIS A 73 0.67 -1.46 -6.75
C HIS A 73 0.72 -0.20 -5.90
N ARG A 74 0.97 0.93 -6.54
CA ARG A 74 1.00 2.17 -5.80
C ARG A 74 0.41 3.30 -6.61
N LEU A 75 0.08 4.38 -5.90
CA LEU A 75 -0.34 5.64 -6.48
C LEU A 75 0.68 6.69 -6.08
N ASP A 76 0.85 7.70 -6.90
CA ASP A 76 1.73 8.80 -6.56
C ASP A 76 1.20 9.55 -5.33
N LYS A 77 2.10 10.25 -4.65
CA LYS A 77 1.76 10.96 -3.42
C LYS A 77 0.52 11.84 -3.57
N ASP A 78 0.47 12.60 -4.65
CA ASP A 78 -0.60 13.58 -4.84
C ASP A 78 -1.81 13.02 -5.59
N THR A 79 -1.81 11.72 -5.87
CA THR A 79 -2.92 11.05 -6.53
C THR A 79 -3.80 10.38 -5.49
N SER A 80 -5.09 10.66 -5.55
CA SER A 80 -6.07 9.93 -4.73
C SER A 80 -6.62 8.76 -5.54
N GLY A 81 -7.21 7.81 -4.85
CA GLY A 81 -7.87 6.72 -5.55
C GLY A 81 -7.80 5.40 -4.82
N VAL A 82 -8.27 4.37 -5.50
CA VAL A 82 -8.38 3.02 -4.96
C VAL A 82 -7.00 2.37 -4.85
N LEU A 83 -6.75 1.76 -3.69
CA LEU A 83 -5.49 1.06 -3.44
C LEU A 83 -5.83 -0.31 -2.86
N LEU A 84 -5.36 -1.37 -3.53
CA LEU A 84 -5.59 -2.74 -3.10
C LEU A 84 -4.43 -3.22 -2.25
N ILE A 85 -4.76 -3.86 -1.12
CA ILE A 85 -3.77 -4.41 -0.19
C ILE A 85 -4.09 -5.88 0.01
N ALA A 86 -3.12 -6.76 -0.23
CA ALA A 86 -3.27 -8.17 0.02
C ALA A 86 -3.08 -8.46 1.50
N LYS A 87 -3.92 -9.29 2.08
CA LYS A 87 -3.86 -9.62 3.51
C LYS A 87 -3.16 -10.94 3.79
N ASN A 88 -2.81 -11.69 2.75
CA ASN A 88 -2.02 -12.90 2.90
C ASN A 88 -1.14 -13.08 1.66
N GLN A 89 -0.13 -13.93 1.80
CA GLN A 89 0.89 -14.05 0.75
C GLN A 89 0.32 -14.64 -0.54
N LYS A 90 -0.61 -15.57 -0.42
CA LYS A 90 -1.24 -16.16 -1.61
C LYS A 90 -1.95 -15.10 -2.43
N THR A 91 -2.75 -14.29 -1.77
CA THR A 91 -3.47 -13.20 -2.44
C THR A 91 -2.50 -12.17 -3.00
N PHE A 92 -1.42 -11.89 -2.27
CA PHE A 92 -0.41 -10.97 -2.76
C PHE A 92 0.16 -11.43 -4.10
N LEU A 93 0.52 -12.70 -4.19
CA LEU A 93 1.09 -13.23 -5.43
C LEU A 93 0.09 -13.23 -6.56
N GLU A 94 -1.16 -13.56 -6.27
CA GLU A 94 -2.22 -13.55 -7.28
C GLU A 94 -2.48 -12.14 -7.81
N LEU A 95 -2.61 -11.17 -6.92
CA LEU A 95 -2.84 -9.79 -7.33
C LEU A 95 -1.65 -9.20 -8.06
N LYS A 96 -0.44 -9.49 -7.58
CA LYS A 96 0.76 -9.02 -8.22
C LYS A 96 0.84 -9.50 -9.67
N ASN A 97 0.49 -10.76 -9.88
CA ASN A 97 0.49 -11.32 -11.22
C ASN A 97 -0.54 -10.65 -12.13
N LYS A 98 -1.72 -10.37 -11.60
CA LYS A 98 -2.76 -9.69 -12.38
C LYS A 98 -2.36 -8.27 -12.75
N PHE A 99 -1.70 -7.54 -11.87
CA PHE A 99 -1.19 -6.22 -12.19
C PHE A 99 -0.09 -6.29 -13.22
N LYS A 100 0.78 -7.28 -13.11
CA LYS A 100 1.85 -7.50 -14.07
C LYS A 100 1.29 -7.72 -15.48
N ASN A 101 0.15 -8.42 -15.56
CA ASN A 101 -0.50 -8.70 -16.82
C ASN A 101 -1.49 -7.62 -17.24
N HIS A 102 -1.55 -6.53 -16.50
CA HIS A 102 -2.40 -5.38 -16.78
C HIS A 102 -3.91 -5.66 -16.64
N GLU A 103 -4.29 -6.77 -16.04
CA GLU A 103 -5.71 -7.11 -15.90
C GLU A 103 -6.42 -6.18 -14.94
N ILE A 104 -5.85 -6.00 -13.75
CA ILE A 104 -6.45 -5.10 -12.77
C ILE A 104 -6.20 -3.65 -13.15
N ALA A 105 -5.04 -3.36 -13.75
CA ALA A 105 -4.69 -1.99 -14.12
C ALA A 105 -5.71 -1.40 -15.09
N LYS A 106 -6.22 -2.19 -16.03
CA LYS A 106 -7.25 -1.70 -16.96
C LYS A 106 -8.51 -1.29 -16.21
N THR A 107 -8.96 -2.13 -15.30
CA THR A 107 -10.13 -1.85 -14.50
C THR A 107 -9.92 -0.61 -13.65
N TYR A 108 -8.77 -0.52 -13.06
CA TYR A 108 -8.41 0.60 -12.20
C TYR A 108 -8.43 1.91 -12.99
N GLN A 109 -7.89 1.92 -14.19
CA GLN A 109 -7.85 3.12 -15.00
C GLN A 109 -9.22 3.54 -15.52
N ALA A 110 -10.16 2.64 -15.56
CA ALA A 110 -11.53 2.94 -15.99
C ALA A 110 -12.30 3.68 -14.91
N ILE A 111 -11.80 3.70 -13.70
CA ILE A 111 -12.44 4.42 -12.62
C ILE A 111 -12.11 5.91 -12.70
#